data_1dd60469531357f2c55d6210ee9ac58c
#
_entry.id   1dd60469531357f2c55d6210ee9ac58c
#
_cell.length_a   1.000
_cell.length_b   1.000
_cell.length_c   1.000
_cell.angle_alpha   90.00
_cell.angle_beta   90.00
_cell.angle_gamma   90.00
#
_symmetry.space_group_name_H-M   'P 1'
#
loop_
_entity.id
_entity.type
_entity.pdbx_description
1 polymer ?
#
loop_
_entity_poly.entity_id
_entity_poly.type
_entity_poly.pdbx_seq_one_letter_code
_entity_poly.pdbx_strand_id
1 'polypeptide(L)'
;MRTLLALCLAVLLLLPALAHDPQLSGLRVLIGGGKTTVSVTTHLSTLARAEGQKSLDDPQMELALRKRVKLRLDGASFAPATTKLLRDDPNDLLTWQATLDKEVETPEILARLYPEDSTAKLVVSVFRDGQSELEMLLDADHPSLELHKDTPPESRWQVFWRFVREGITHIFGGPDHICFVLGLLLLGGGLKTLLKTVTAFTLAHSITLTVAALGIYTPSSRLVEPLIALSIVAIAVENLRRLRSPAAATGRGWMFAFGFGLLHGFGFAGALVEVGLPQNALGVALAAFNSGVEIGQALIVIAVAPALAKLADDKPTLHKNLVKIASFAIGIAGLWWFFNRIF
;
A
#
# COMPACT_ATOMS: atom_id res chain seq x y z
N MET A 1 -24.10 -8.31 -20.65
CA MET A 1 -23.41 -9.58 -20.31
C MET A 1 -22.10 -9.77 -21.08
N ARG A 2 -22.05 -9.66 -22.43
CA ARG A 2 -20.80 -9.67 -23.20
C ARG A 2 -19.85 -8.53 -22.81
N THR A 3 -20.38 -7.35 -22.54
CA THR A 3 -19.61 -6.17 -22.09
C THR A 3 -19.00 -6.34 -20.71
N LEU A 4 -19.70 -6.95 -19.75
CA LEU A 4 -19.18 -7.20 -18.40
C LEU A 4 -18.08 -8.26 -18.42
N LEU A 5 -18.24 -9.31 -19.22
CA LEU A 5 -17.22 -10.35 -19.42
C LEU A 5 -15.96 -9.78 -20.10
N ALA A 6 -16.15 -8.94 -21.11
CA ALA A 6 -15.07 -8.22 -21.78
C ALA A 6 -14.37 -7.24 -20.84
N LEU A 7 -15.13 -6.56 -19.96
CA LEU A 7 -14.58 -5.66 -18.96
C LEU A 7 -13.74 -6.42 -17.91
N CYS A 8 -14.25 -7.54 -17.39
CA CYS A 8 -13.48 -8.39 -16.46
C CYS A 8 -12.22 -8.97 -17.10
N LEU A 9 -12.30 -9.41 -18.36
CA LEU A 9 -11.12 -9.88 -19.11
C LEU A 9 -10.14 -8.75 -19.43
N ALA A 10 -10.63 -7.57 -19.80
CA ALA A 10 -9.83 -6.39 -20.06
C ALA A 10 -9.13 -5.91 -18.77
N VAL A 11 -9.82 -5.89 -17.65
CA VAL A 11 -9.25 -5.59 -16.34
C VAL A 11 -8.16 -6.60 -15.98
N LEU A 12 -8.41 -7.91 -16.16
CA LEU A 12 -7.41 -8.96 -15.91
C LEU A 12 -6.19 -8.88 -16.84
N LEU A 13 -6.37 -8.43 -18.08
CA LEU A 13 -5.28 -8.28 -19.05
C LEU A 13 -4.48 -6.98 -18.86
N LEU A 14 -5.10 -5.94 -18.25
CA LEU A 14 -4.44 -4.66 -17.96
C LEU A 14 -3.72 -4.65 -16.60
N LEU A 15 -4.08 -5.56 -15.68
CA LEU A 15 -3.49 -5.64 -14.34
C LEU A 15 -1.95 -5.77 -14.33
N PRO A 16 -1.29 -6.55 -15.22
CA PRO A 16 0.17 -6.61 -15.25
C PRO A 16 0.84 -5.29 -15.65
N ALA A 17 0.15 -4.45 -16.43
CA ALA A 17 0.68 -3.17 -16.90
C ALA A 17 0.53 -2.04 -15.83
N LEU A 18 -0.35 -2.23 -14.84
CA LEU A 18 -0.64 -1.24 -13.80
C LEU A 18 0.05 -1.57 -12.46
N ALA A 19 0.84 -2.64 -12.39
CA ALA A 19 1.54 -3.06 -11.18
C ALA A 19 2.79 -2.20 -10.89
N HIS A 20 2.63 -0.87 -10.88
CA HIS A 20 3.57 0.01 -10.20
C HIS A 20 3.04 0.23 -8.79
N ASP A 21 3.81 -0.22 -7.80
CA ASP A 21 3.62 0.14 -6.41
C ASP A 21 3.56 1.67 -6.31
N PRO A 22 2.54 2.26 -5.67
CA PRO A 22 2.51 3.71 -5.49
C PRO A 22 3.79 4.08 -4.73
N GLN A 23 4.68 4.84 -5.39
CA GLN A 23 5.97 5.23 -4.87
C GLN A 23 5.74 6.20 -3.71
N LEU A 24 5.54 5.63 -2.54
CA LEU A 24 5.35 6.36 -1.31
C LEU A 24 6.71 6.71 -0.73
N SER A 25 6.90 7.97 -0.38
CA SER A 25 8.08 8.46 0.34
C SER A 25 7.63 9.23 1.57
N GLY A 26 8.46 9.26 2.61
CA GLY A 26 8.19 9.98 3.85
C GLY A 26 9.13 11.17 4.02
N LEU A 27 8.58 12.31 4.45
CA LEU A 27 9.34 13.46 4.94
C LEU A 27 8.88 13.75 6.36
N ARG A 28 9.77 13.63 7.32
CA ARG A 28 9.49 13.89 8.73
C ARG A 28 10.33 15.06 9.22
N VAL A 29 9.67 16.02 9.86
CA VAL A 29 10.30 17.15 10.52
C VAL A 29 10.05 17.03 12.02
N LEU A 30 11.14 16.92 12.80
CA LEU A 30 11.08 16.86 14.27
C LEU A 30 11.64 18.17 14.81
N ILE A 31 10.85 18.90 15.57
CA ILE A 31 11.20 20.18 16.17
C ILE A 31 11.13 20.03 17.69
N GLY A 32 12.18 20.38 18.40
CA GLY A 32 12.22 20.35 19.86
C GLY A 32 13.63 20.16 20.42
N GLY A 33 13.82 20.52 21.69
CA GLY A 33 15.09 20.42 22.38
C GLY A 33 16.19 21.31 21.79
N GLY A 34 15.83 22.48 21.24
CA GLY A 34 16.76 23.42 20.60
C GLY A 34 17.19 23.01 19.19
N LYS A 35 16.59 21.98 18.60
CA LYS A 35 17.00 21.41 17.31
C LYS A 35 15.81 21.14 16.39
N THR A 36 16.10 21.11 15.08
CA THR A 36 15.18 20.63 14.07
C THR A 36 15.85 19.52 13.27
N THR A 37 15.23 18.35 13.22
CA THR A 37 15.72 17.21 12.44
C THR A 37 14.75 16.95 11.30
N VAL A 38 15.28 16.92 10.08
CA VAL A 38 14.54 16.55 8.86
C VAL A 38 15.01 15.16 8.44
N SER A 39 14.06 14.26 8.23
CA SER A 39 14.34 12.90 7.72
C SER A 39 13.51 12.66 6.47
N VAL A 40 14.14 12.15 5.43
CA VAL A 40 13.48 11.73 4.19
C VAL A 40 13.72 10.26 3.99
N THR A 41 12.64 9.49 3.88
CA THR A 41 12.69 8.05 3.61
C THR A 41 12.09 7.77 2.24
N THR A 42 12.80 7.02 1.42
CA THR A 42 12.35 6.63 0.07
C THR A 42 12.96 5.27 -0.31
N HIS A 43 12.46 4.66 -1.39
CA HIS A 43 13.04 3.43 -1.92
C HIS A 43 14.32 3.71 -2.72
N LEU A 44 15.36 2.88 -2.50
CA LEU A 44 16.63 2.92 -3.23
C LEU A 44 16.42 2.76 -4.74
N SER A 45 15.60 1.79 -5.12
CA SER A 45 15.24 1.51 -6.52
C SER A 45 14.50 2.67 -7.17
N THR A 46 13.62 3.36 -6.42
CA THR A 46 12.88 4.54 -6.91
C THR A 46 13.82 5.71 -7.16
N LEU A 47 14.72 6.00 -6.21
CA LEU A 47 15.69 7.09 -6.36
C LEU A 47 16.64 6.84 -7.52
N ALA A 48 17.15 5.60 -7.66
CA ALA A 48 18.04 5.23 -8.76
C ALA A 48 17.35 5.39 -10.13
N ARG A 49 16.09 4.94 -10.24
CA ARG A 49 15.28 5.09 -11.46
C ARG A 49 15.05 6.56 -11.80
N ALA A 50 14.73 7.40 -10.82
CA ALA A 50 14.51 8.82 -11.02
C ALA A 50 15.77 9.58 -11.47
N GLU A 51 16.96 9.05 -11.16
CA GLU A 51 18.25 9.54 -11.66
C GLU A 51 18.71 8.84 -12.96
N GLY A 52 17.87 7.98 -13.55
CA GLY A 52 18.17 7.27 -14.80
C GLY A 52 19.24 6.17 -14.67
N GLN A 53 19.45 5.65 -13.46
CA GLN A 53 20.49 4.66 -13.14
C GLN A 53 19.88 3.36 -12.60
N LYS A 54 20.64 2.28 -12.65
CA LYS A 54 20.22 0.98 -12.05
C LYS A 54 20.51 0.92 -10.54
N SER A 55 21.56 1.60 -10.11
CA SER A 55 21.95 1.73 -8.71
C SER A 55 22.75 3.00 -8.53
N LEU A 56 22.77 3.54 -7.29
CA LEU A 56 23.53 4.71 -6.88
C LEU A 56 24.47 4.32 -5.74
N ASP A 57 25.62 4.98 -5.67
CA ASP A 57 26.47 4.95 -4.47
C ASP A 57 26.02 5.99 -3.43
N ASP A 58 26.53 5.93 -2.20
CA ASP A 58 26.09 6.81 -1.12
C ASP A 58 26.26 8.31 -1.44
N PRO A 59 27.39 8.78 -2.02
CA PRO A 59 27.53 10.19 -2.44
C PRO A 59 26.50 10.62 -3.50
N GLN A 60 26.20 9.73 -4.47
CA GLN A 60 25.19 9.99 -5.52
C GLN A 60 23.79 10.06 -4.92
N MET A 61 23.44 9.17 -4.00
CA MET A 61 22.17 9.18 -3.26
C MET A 61 21.97 10.46 -2.47
N GLU A 62 23.00 10.87 -1.72
CA GLU A 62 22.94 12.10 -0.94
C GLU A 62 22.75 13.32 -1.83
N LEU A 63 23.50 13.42 -2.93
CA LEU A 63 23.39 14.51 -3.90
C LEU A 63 21.99 14.54 -4.55
N ALA A 64 21.45 13.38 -4.95
CA ALA A 64 20.12 13.25 -5.53
C ALA A 64 19.04 13.73 -4.54
N LEU A 65 19.09 13.30 -3.29
CA LEU A 65 18.13 13.73 -2.26
C LEU A 65 18.23 15.23 -1.95
N ARG A 66 19.44 15.77 -1.82
CA ARG A 66 19.66 17.22 -1.62
C ARG A 66 19.03 18.06 -2.74
N LYS A 67 19.05 17.61 -3.99
CA LYS A 67 18.42 18.28 -5.13
C LYS A 67 16.90 18.20 -5.09
N ARG A 68 16.35 17.09 -4.60
CA ARG A 68 14.91 16.76 -4.62
C ARG A 68 14.16 17.32 -3.42
N VAL A 69 14.82 17.41 -2.26
CA VAL A 69 14.21 17.94 -1.04
C VAL A 69 14.10 19.47 -1.16
N LYS A 70 12.90 19.93 -1.51
CA LYS A 70 12.55 21.35 -1.63
C LYS A 70 11.84 21.80 -0.37
N LEU A 71 12.60 22.36 0.55
CA LEU A 71 12.13 22.74 1.88
C LEU A 71 12.65 24.16 2.22
N ARG A 72 11.80 24.99 2.81
CA ARG A 72 12.20 26.25 3.46
C ARG A 72 11.89 26.15 4.95
N LEU A 73 12.74 26.73 5.74
CA LEU A 73 12.61 26.76 7.19
C LEU A 73 12.72 28.22 7.64
N ASP A 74 11.65 28.76 8.23
CA ASP A 74 11.53 30.17 8.57
C ASP A 74 11.84 31.11 7.39
N GLY A 75 11.29 30.78 6.21
CA GLY A 75 11.51 31.56 4.99
C GLY A 75 12.88 31.39 4.33
N ALA A 76 13.85 30.68 4.93
CA ALA A 76 15.16 30.40 4.36
C ALA A 76 15.19 29.00 3.70
N SER A 77 15.89 28.88 2.57
CA SER A 77 16.10 27.58 1.92
C SER A 77 16.85 26.64 2.85
N PHE A 78 16.39 25.40 2.94
CA PHE A 78 17.01 24.36 3.76
C PHE A 78 18.39 23.98 3.21
N ALA A 79 19.43 24.25 3.99
CA ALA A 79 20.82 23.94 3.65
C ALA A 79 21.52 23.31 4.89
N PRO A 80 21.37 22.00 5.12
CA PRO A 80 21.93 21.36 6.29
C PRO A 80 23.47 21.28 6.20
N ALA A 81 24.14 21.58 7.32
CA ALA A 81 25.58 21.45 7.45
C ALA A 81 26.01 19.98 7.65
N THR A 82 25.19 19.21 8.34
CA THR A 82 25.47 17.80 8.67
C THR A 82 24.32 16.91 8.22
N THR A 83 24.68 15.83 7.54
CA THR A 83 23.73 14.85 7.05
C THR A 83 24.20 13.43 7.39
N LYS A 84 23.26 12.51 7.52
CA LYS A 84 23.49 11.09 7.74
C LYS A 84 22.64 10.30 6.78
N LEU A 85 23.24 9.31 6.13
CA LEU A 85 22.55 8.37 5.25
C LEU A 85 22.44 7.02 5.96
N LEU A 86 21.24 6.48 6.02
CA LEU A 86 20.95 5.17 6.60
C LEU A 86 20.32 4.31 5.51
N ARG A 87 20.91 3.13 5.26
CA ARG A 87 20.45 2.18 4.26
C ARG A 87 19.87 0.95 4.93
N ASP A 88 18.75 0.49 4.44
CA ASP A 88 18.15 -0.79 4.76
C ASP A 88 17.97 -1.57 3.43
N ASP A 89 19.07 -2.13 2.95
CA ASP A 89 19.08 -2.87 1.67
C ASP A 89 18.09 -4.05 1.64
N PRO A 90 17.85 -4.82 2.72
CA PRO A 90 16.83 -5.85 2.77
C PRO A 90 15.41 -5.35 2.46
N ASN A 91 15.10 -4.11 2.81
CA ASN A 91 13.78 -3.50 2.61
C ASN A 91 13.75 -2.49 1.46
N ASP A 92 14.84 -2.36 0.69
CA ASP A 92 14.99 -1.35 -0.37
C ASP A 92 14.78 0.10 0.12
N LEU A 93 15.09 0.39 1.39
CA LEU A 93 14.84 1.69 2.01
C LEU A 93 16.12 2.50 2.19
N LEU A 94 15.99 3.80 1.95
CA LEU A 94 16.99 4.81 2.16
C LEU A 94 16.41 5.91 3.04
N THR A 95 17.04 6.20 4.17
CA THR A 95 16.69 7.34 5.01
C THR A 95 17.84 8.33 5.03
N TRP A 96 17.60 9.53 4.51
CA TRP A 96 18.49 10.68 4.61
C TRP A 96 18.04 11.55 5.77
N GLN A 97 18.95 11.88 6.67
CA GLN A 97 18.66 12.67 7.86
C GLN A 97 19.58 13.88 7.92
N ALA A 98 19.01 15.03 8.24
CA ALA A 98 19.74 16.28 8.44
C ALA A 98 19.28 16.96 9.72
N THR A 99 20.19 17.53 10.48
CA THR A 99 19.89 18.20 11.74
C THR A 99 20.40 19.65 11.71
N LEU A 100 19.56 20.55 12.19
CA LEU A 100 19.87 21.96 12.41
C LEU A 100 19.88 22.21 13.93
N ASP A 101 20.89 22.92 14.42
CA ASP A 101 21.02 23.30 15.84
C ASP A 101 20.19 24.59 16.13
N LYS A 102 18.94 24.58 15.67
CA LYS A 102 17.92 25.58 16.00
C LYS A 102 16.53 24.97 15.86
N GLU A 103 15.57 25.46 16.61
CA GLU A 103 14.15 25.16 16.38
C GLU A 103 13.59 26.06 15.29
N VAL A 104 12.81 25.45 14.40
CA VAL A 104 12.15 26.13 13.29
C VAL A 104 10.70 26.39 13.67
N GLU A 105 10.21 27.60 13.39
CA GLU A 105 8.81 27.95 13.68
C GLU A 105 7.88 27.51 12.53
N THR A 106 8.29 27.77 11.28
CA THR A 106 7.46 27.55 10.09
C THR A 106 8.20 26.71 9.04
N PRO A 107 8.00 25.40 9.00
CA PRO A 107 8.48 24.58 7.89
C PRO A 107 7.55 24.70 6.67
N GLU A 108 8.13 24.96 5.49
CA GLU A 108 7.43 25.01 4.21
C GLU A 108 8.00 23.93 3.29
N ILE A 109 7.17 23.00 2.84
CA ILE A 109 7.54 21.98 1.87
C ILE A 109 7.12 22.46 0.49
N LEU A 110 8.08 22.75 -0.40
CA LEU A 110 7.83 23.43 -1.65
C LEU A 110 7.49 22.51 -2.82
N ALA A 111 7.85 21.23 -2.74
CA ALA A 111 7.57 20.28 -3.81
C ALA A 111 7.60 18.84 -3.31
N ARG A 112 6.93 17.95 -4.05
CA ARG A 112 7.04 16.50 -3.90
C ARG A 112 8.48 16.04 -4.20
N LEU A 113 8.87 14.89 -3.64
CA LEU A 113 10.21 14.31 -3.86
C LEU A 113 10.43 13.90 -5.33
N TYR A 114 9.38 13.41 -5.99
CA TYR A 114 9.38 12.98 -7.40
C TYR A 114 8.27 13.72 -8.17
N PRO A 115 8.46 14.98 -8.51
CA PRO A 115 7.44 15.79 -9.23
C PRO A 115 7.21 15.30 -10.66
N GLU A 116 8.18 14.59 -11.26
CA GLU A 116 8.11 13.97 -12.58
C GLU A 116 7.18 12.75 -12.64
N ASP A 117 6.88 12.13 -11.50
CA ASP A 117 5.99 10.99 -11.41
C ASP A 117 4.65 11.41 -10.79
N SER A 118 3.57 11.36 -11.58
CA SER A 118 2.23 11.72 -11.13
C SER A 118 1.65 10.74 -10.10
N THR A 119 2.18 9.51 -10.02
CA THR A 119 1.74 8.50 -9.06
C THR A 119 2.50 8.57 -7.75
N ALA A 120 3.66 9.24 -7.71
CA ALA A 120 4.46 9.38 -6.52
C ALA A 120 3.76 10.24 -5.46
N LYS A 121 3.76 9.73 -4.23
CA LYS A 121 3.17 10.38 -3.07
C LYS A 121 4.25 10.65 -2.03
N LEU A 122 4.18 11.80 -1.36
CA LEU A 122 5.06 12.17 -0.27
C LEU A 122 4.22 12.42 0.99
N VAL A 123 4.42 11.60 2.01
CA VAL A 123 3.83 11.85 3.31
C VAL A 123 4.72 12.79 4.09
N VAL A 124 4.14 13.88 4.51
CA VAL A 124 4.79 14.88 5.35
C VAL A 124 4.25 14.76 6.76
N SER A 125 5.15 14.56 7.73
CA SER A 125 4.81 14.53 9.15
C SER A 125 5.67 15.55 9.89
N VAL A 126 5.02 16.46 10.61
CA VAL A 126 5.71 17.46 11.45
C VAL A 126 5.37 17.18 12.91
N PHE A 127 6.40 17.08 13.73
CA PHE A 127 6.29 16.86 15.18
C PHE A 127 6.98 18.01 15.90
N ARG A 128 6.32 18.54 16.91
CA ARG A 128 6.88 19.54 17.83
C ARG A 128 6.79 19.01 19.26
N ASP A 129 7.93 19.01 19.96
CA ASP A 129 8.06 18.49 21.32
C ASP A 129 7.47 17.08 21.50
N GLY A 130 7.67 16.23 20.48
CA GLY A 130 7.18 14.85 20.47
C GLY A 130 5.70 14.69 20.14
N GLN A 131 4.96 15.78 19.93
CA GLN A 131 3.55 15.74 19.52
C GLN A 131 3.43 15.94 18.00
N SER A 132 2.53 15.19 17.35
CA SER A 132 2.22 15.39 15.94
C SER A 132 1.48 16.71 15.77
N GLU A 133 2.10 17.65 15.06
CA GLU A 133 1.53 18.94 14.75
C GLU A 133 0.74 18.87 13.43
N LEU A 134 1.29 18.16 12.46
CA LEU A 134 0.67 17.96 11.15
C LEU A 134 1.09 16.63 10.54
N GLU A 135 0.17 16.06 9.79
CA GLU A 135 0.45 14.96 8.87
C GLU A 135 -0.39 15.14 7.61
N MET A 136 0.26 15.19 6.44
CA MET A 136 -0.39 15.44 5.16
C MET A 136 0.26 14.62 4.04
N LEU A 137 -0.56 14.19 3.08
CA LEU A 137 -0.12 13.55 1.86
C LEU A 137 0.01 14.59 0.75
N LEU A 138 1.22 14.75 0.21
CA LEU A 138 1.44 15.51 -1.01
C LEU A 138 1.37 14.57 -2.22
N ASP A 139 0.56 14.93 -3.18
CA ASP A 139 0.35 14.22 -4.45
C ASP A 139 0.39 15.19 -5.63
N ALA A 140 -0.07 14.76 -6.80
CA ALA A 140 -0.10 15.60 -7.99
C ALA A 140 -1.05 16.79 -7.86
N ASP A 141 -2.14 16.62 -7.12
CA ASP A 141 -3.17 17.65 -6.92
C ASP A 141 -2.77 18.63 -5.80
N HIS A 142 -1.98 18.15 -4.82
CA HIS A 142 -1.49 18.94 -3.69
C HIS A 142 0.05 18.82 -3.60
N PRO A 143 0.79 19.57 -4.44
CA PRO A 143 2.24 19.37 -4.60
C PRO A 143 3.10 20.05 -3.53
N SER A 144 2.55 20.95 -2.73
CA SER A 144 3.28 21.74 -1.72
C SER A 144 2.46 21.92 -0.44
N LEU A 145 3.16 22.22 0.62
CA LEU A 145 2.58 22.47 1.94
C LEU A 145 3.28 23.65 2.60
N GLU A 146 2.49 24.63 3.03
CA GLU A 146 2.92 25.70 3.93
C GLU A 146 2.30 25.47 5.30
N LEU A 147 3.12 25.35 6.31
CA LEU A 147 2.69 25.20 7.69
C LEU A 147 2.70 26.56 8.37
N HIS A 148 1.55 26.99 8.84
CA HIS A 148 1.46 28.16 9.71
C HIS A 148 1.35 27.69 11.16
N LYS A 149 1.97 28.42 12.09
CA LYS A 149 2.01 28.13 13.54
C LYS A 149 0.62 27.91 14.17
N ASP A 150 -0.42 28.46 13.54
CA ASP A 150 -1.81 28.39 13.98
C ASP A 150 -2.64 27.33 13.22
N THR A 151 -2.03 26.44 12.45
CA THR A 151 -2.77 25.39 11.78
C THR A 151 -3.30 24.39 12.82
N PRO A 152 -4.61 24.27 13.02
CA PRO A 152 -5.14 23.37 14.04
C PRO A 152 -4.81 21.92 13.65
N PRO A 153 -4.41 21.07 14.62
CA PRO A 153 -4.16 19.66 14.34
C PRO A 153 -5.40 18.98 13.76
N GLU A 154 -5.20 18.02 12.86
CA GLU A 154 -6.32 17.27 12.28
C GLU A 154 -7.20 16.67 13.39
N SER A 155 -8.50 16.88 13.27
CA SER A 155 -9.47 16.26 14.18
C SER A 155 -9.47 14.74 13.95
N ARG A 156 -9.79 13.96 15.00
CA ARG A 156 -9.93 12.49 14.90
C ARG A 156 -10.90 12.07 13.80
N TRP A 157 -11.89 12.90 13.49
CA TRP A 157 -12.86 12.66 12.43
C TRP A 157 -12.28 12.82 11.02
N GLN A 158 -11.41 13.82 10.82
CA GLN A 158 -10.67 14.00 9.56
C GLN A 158 -9.69 12.85 9.35
N VAL A 159 -8.93 12.47 10.39
CA VAL A 159 -8.06 11.29 10.38
C VAL A 159 -8.86 10.03 10.00
N PHE A 160 -10.04 9.81 10.63
CA PHE A 160 -10.88 8.66 10.33
C PHE A 160 -11.24 8.58 8.84
N TRP A 161 -11.80 9.62 8.26
CA TRP A 161 -12.22 9.59 6.85
C TRP A 161 -11.05 9.53 5.87
N ARG A 162 -9.95 10.18 6.19
CA ARG A 162 -8.71 10.06 5.42
C ARG A 162 -8.27 8.60 5.35
N PHE A 163 -8.15 7.92 6.48
CA PHE A 163 -7.71 6.53 6.49
C PHE A 163 -8.74 5.53 5.94
N VAL A 164 -10.04 5.79 6.05
CA VAL A 164 -11.06 5.01 5.31
C VAL A 164 -10.83 5.13 3.80
N ARG A 165 -10.61 6.34 3.28
CA ARG A 165 -10.31 6.55 1.87
C ARG A 165 -9.02 5.83 1.46
N GLU A 166 -7.96 5.94 2.26
CA GLU A 166 -6.70 5.24 2.00
C GLU A 166 -6.87 3.71 1.97
N GLY A 167 -7.66 3.13 2.87
CA GLY A 167 -7.98 1.71 2.84
C GLY A 167 -8.75 1.28 1.59
N ILE A 168 -9.70 2.09 1.12
CA ILE A 168 -10.42 1.82 -0.14
C ILE A 168 -9.45 1.93 -1.33
N THR A 169 -8.67 3.00 -1.42
CA THR A 169 -7.67 3.20 -2.49
C THR A 169 -6.60 2.13 -2.50
N HIS A 170 -6.18 1.64 -1.34
CA HIS A 170 -5.24 0.53 -1.21
C HIS A 170 -5.75 -0.74 -1.93
N ILE A 171 -7.02 -1.10 -1.75
CA ILE A 171 -7.61 -2.27 -2.43
C ILE A 171 -7.68 -2.06 -3.94
N PHE A 172 -8.14 -0.90 -4.40
CA PHE A 172 -8.29 -0.64 -5.83
C PHE A 172 -6.97 -0.30 -6.53
N GLY A 173 -6.00 0.26 -5.81
CA GLY A 173 -4.66 0.55 -6.31
C GLY A 173 -3.72 -0.68 -6.31
N GLY A 174 -4.02 -1.72 -5.51
CA GLY A 174 -3.22 -2.94 -5.44
C GLY A 174 -3.73 -4.02 -6.39
N PRO A 175 -3.11 -4.25 -7.56
CA PRO A 175 -3.56 -5.28 -8.51
C PRO A 175 -3.49 -6.69 -7.93
N ASP A 176 -2.58 -6.96 -7.00
CA ASP A 176 -2.51 -8.21 -6.23
C ASP A 176 -3.72 -8.41 -5.33
N HIS A 177 -4.21 -7.35 -4.65
CA HIS A 177 -5.45 -7.40 -3.85
C HIS A 177 -6.67 -7.68 -4.73
N ILE A 178 -6.78 -7.02 -5.88
CA ILE A 178 -7.88 -7.26 -6.82
C ILE A 178 -7.84 -8.70 -7.33
N CYS A 179 -6.67 -9.18 -7.78
CA CYS A 179 -6.51 -10.57 -8.23
C CYS A 179 -6.82 -11.58 -7.14
N PHE A 180 -6.40 -11.31 -5.91
CA PHE A 180 -6.67 -12.18 -4.77
C PHE A 180 -8.16 -12.24 -4.45
N VAL A 181 -8.85 -11.08 -4.34
CA VAL A 181 -10.30 -11.01 -4.07
C VAL A 181 -11.09 -11.66 -5.21
N LEU A 182 -10.76 -11.40 -6.47
CA LEU A 182 -11.38 -12.08 -7.62
C LEU A 182 -11.14 -13.59 -7.55
N GLY A 183 -9.92 -14.02 -7.21
CA GLY A 183 -9.58 -15.42 -6.98
C GLY A 183 -10.46 -16.07 -5.91
N LEU A 184 -10.71 -15.38 -4.79
CA LEU A 184 -11.63 -15.85 -3.74
C LEU A 184 -13.08 -15.95 -4.23
N LEU A 185 -13.55 -15.01 -5.05
CA LEU A 185 -14.89 -15.03 -5.64
C LEU A 185 -15.09 -16.25 -6.56
N LEU A 186 -14.05 -16.63 -7.31
CA LEU A 186 -14.07 -17.78 -8.20
C LEU A 186 -14.11 -19.12 -7.43
N LEU A 187 -13.72 -19.16 -6.15
CA LEU A 187 -13.92 -20.36 -5.29
C LEU A 187 -15.41 -20.72 -5.14
N GLY A 188 -16.30 -19.77 -5.43
CA GLY A 188 -17.73 -19.94 -5.34
C GLY A 188 -18.28 -19.85 -3.92
N GLY A 189 -19.56 -19.94 -3.79
CA GLY A 189 -20.30 -19.78 -2.56
C GLY A 189 -21.35 -18.68 -2.64
N GLY A 190 -22.32 -18.68 -1.72
CA GLY A 190 -23.30 -17.60 -1.63
C GLY A 190 -22.66 -16.30 -1.09
N LEU A 191 -23.34 -15.16 -1.36
CA LEU A 191 -22.86 -13.81 -0.97
C LEU A 191 -22.44 -13.74 0.50
N LYS A 192 -23.19 -14.34 1.42
CA LYS A 192 -22.83 -14.39 2.86
C LYS A 192 -21.52 -15.10 3.12
N THR A 193 -21.25 -16.21 2.40
CA THR A 193 -19.99 -16.96 2.53
C THR A 193 -18.81 -16.16 2.00
N LEU A 194 -18.99 -15.47 0.88
CA LEU A 194 -17.96 -14.62 0.28
C LEU A 194 -17.64 -13.43 1.19
N LEU A 195 -18.66 -12.73 1.71
CA LEU A 195 -18.45 -11.64 2.67
C LEU A 195 -17.72 -12.15 3.93
N LYS A 196 -18.14 -13.29 4.51
CA LYS A 196 -17.42 -13.89 5.64
C LYS A 196 -15.95 -14.18 5.28
N THR A 197 -15.68 -14.59 4.06
CA THR A 197 -14.32 -14.92 3.62
C THR A 197 -13.44 -13.66 3.50
N VAL A 198 -13.96 -12.56 2.94
CA VAL A 198 -13.21 -11.31 2.86
C VAL A 198 -13.04 -10.67 4.24
N THR A 199 -14.05 -10.72 5.11
CA THR A 199 -13.91 -10.28 6.52
C THR A 199 -12.85 -11.07 7.27
N ALA A 200 -12.76 -12.38 7.06
CA ALA A 200 -11.69 -13.20 7.67
C ALA A 200 -10.29 -12.75 7.19
N PHE A 201 -10.15 -12.39 5.90
CA PHE A 201 -8.93 -11.79 5.38
C PHE A 201 -8.62 -10.45 6.05
N THR A 202 -9.60 -9.52 6.11
CA THR A 202 -9.41 -8.20 6.70
C THR A 202 -9.03 -8.29 8.18
N LEU A 203 -9.65 -9.18 8.94
CA LEU A 203 -9.28 -9.40 10.35
C LEU A 203 -7.83 -9.85 10.51
N ALA A 204 -7.40 -10.83 9.71
CA ALA A 204 -6.03 -11.33 9.72
C ALA A 204 -5.03 -10.24 9.30
N HIS A 205 -5.35 -9.52 8.21
CA HIS A 205 -4.60 -8.36 7.72
C HIS A 205 -4.44 -7.29 8.82
N SER A 206 -5.54 -6.95 9.51
CA SER A 206 -5.54 -5.98 10.59
C SER A 206 -4.61 -6.36 11.76
N ILE A 207 -4.55 -7.66 12.10
CA ILE A 207 -3.67 -8.15 13.17
C ILE A 207 -2.21 -7.88 12.82
N THR A 208 -1.75 -8.34 11.65
CA THR A 208 -0.34 -8.22 11.26
C THR A 208 0.05 -6.80 10.90
N LEU A 209 -0.86 -6.03 10.30
CA LEU A 209 -0.68 -4.61 10.08
C LEU A 209 -0.49 -3.85 11.41
N THR A 210 -1.31 -4.16 12.42
CA THR A 210 -1.20 -3.54 13.75
C THR A 210 0.12 -3.92 14.44
N VAL A 211 0.52 -5.20 14.37
CA VAL A 211 1.80 -5.68 14.92
C VAL A 211 2.97 -4.91 14.31
N ALA A 212 2.95 -4.70 13.01
CA ALA A 212 3.99 -3.96 12.32
C ALA A 212 3.93 -2.45 12.58
N ALA A 213 2.75 -1.85 12.58
CA ALA A 213 2.55 -0.42 12.88
C ALA A 213 2.99 -0.04 14.30
N LEU A 214 2.88 -0.98 15.25
CA LEU A 214 3.39 -0.81 16.62
C LEU A 214 4.89 -1.08 16.75
N GLY A 215 5.59 -1.41 15.65
CA GLY A 215 7.02 -1.74 15.67
C GLY A 215 7.36 -3.04 16.43
N ILE A 216 6.37 -3.90 16.73
CA ILE A 216 6.59 -5.16 17.46
C ILE A 216 7.37 -6.14 16.58
N TYR A 217 6.96 -6.28 15.32
CA TYR A 217 7.64 -7.14 14.35
C TYR A 217 7.32 -6.70 12.92
N THR A 218 8.34 -6.50 12.10
CA THR A 218 8.23 -6.16 10.69
C THR A 218 9.17 -7.08 9.91
N PRO A 219 8.64 -8.11 9.24
CA PRO A 219 9.46 -8.99 8.41
C PRO A 219 9.95 -8.24 7.17
N SER A 220 11.08 -8.71 6.60
CA SER A 220 11.64 -8.15 5.37
C SER A 220 10.67 -8.22 4.20
N SER A 221 10.49 -7.13 3.46
CA SER A 221 9.68 -7.04 2.24
C SER A 221 10.14 -8.05 1.19
N ARG A 222 11.44 -8.32 1.08
CA ARG A 222 12.00 -9.36 0.19
C ARG A 222 11.46 -10.76 0.47
N LEU A 223 11.00 -11.04 1.68
CA LEU A 223 10.35 -12.31 2.02
C LEU A 223 8.84 -12.24 1.83
N VAL A 224 8.22 -11.16 2.29
CA VAL A 224 6.76 -11.04 2.34
C VAL A 224 6.15 -10.89 0.95
N GLU A 225 6.72 -10.05 0.11
CA GLU A 225 6.17 -9.77 -1.23
C GLU A 225 6.12 -10.99 -2.15
N PRO A 226 7.18 -11.83 -2.26
CA PRO A 226 7.07 -13.08 -3.00
C PRO A 226 6.02 -14.04 -2.43
N LEU A 227 5.85 -14.10 -1.11
CA LEU A 227 4.82 -14.92 -0.46
C LEU A 227 3.41 -14.43 -0.76
N ILE A 228 3.20 -13.11 -0.84
CA ILE A 228 1.94 -12.51 -1.31
C ILE A 228 1.65 -12.96 -2.75
N ALA A 229 2.63 -12.87 -3.65
CA ALA A 229 2.47 -13.33 -5.02
C ALA A 229 2.15 -14.84 -5.11
N LEU A 230 2.80 -15.67 -4.28
CA LEU A 230 2.50 -17.10 -4.17
C LEU A 230 1.09 -17.37 -3.63
N SER A 231 0.55 -16.52 -2.75
CA SER A 231 -0.82 -16.64 -2.27
C SER A 231 -1.85 -16.53 -3.40
N ILE A 232 -1.57 -15.64 -4.37
CA ILE A 232 -2.39 -15.47 -5.59
C ILE A 232 -2.33 -16.72 -6.46
N VAL A 233 -1.14 -17.31 -6.62
CA VAL A 233 -0.98 -18.59 -7.33
C VAL A 233 -1.73 -19.72 -6.62
N ALA A 234 -1.62 -19.79 -5.30
CA ALA A 234 -2.29 -20.82 -4.50
C ALA A 234 -3.82 -20.79 -4.64
N ILE A 235 -4.42 -19.59 -4.62
CA ILE A 235 -5.86 -19.41 -4.84
C ILE A 235 -6.26 -19.82 -6.28
N ALA A 236 -5.46 -19.48 -7.28
CA ALA A 236 -5.70 -19.88 -8.66
C ALA A 236 -5.65 -21.41 -8.83
N VAL A 237 -4.67 -22.07 -8.21
CA VAL A 237 -4.55 -23.53 -8.20
C VAL A 237 -5.74 -24.18 -7.50
N GLU A 238 -6.18 -23.63 -6.36
CA GLU A 238 -7.34 -24.15 -5.62
C GLU A 238 -8.63 -24.04 -6.45
N ASN A 239 -8.82 -22.96 -7.19
CA ASN A 239 -9.94 -22.81 -8.12
C ASN A 239 -9.94 -23.90 -9.20
N LEU A 240 -8.79 -24.15 -9.82
CA LEU A 240 -8.64 -25.18 -10.84
C LEU A 240 -8.85 -26.59 -10.28
N ARG A 241 -8.38 -26.82 -9.04
CA ARG A 241 -8.60 -28.08 -8.32
C ARG A 241 -10.09 -28.34 -8.04
N ARG A 242 -10.82 -27.32 -7.57
CA ARG A 242 -12.28 -27.42 -7.31
C ARG A 242 -13.09 -27.68 -8.57
N LEU A 243 -12.69 -27.11 -9.71
CA LEU A 243 -13.31 -27.39 -11.00
C LEU A 243 -13.19 -28.89 -11.40
N ARG A 244 -12.06 -29.54 -11.04
CA ARG A 244 -11.81 -30.96 -11.32
C ARG A 244 -12.51 -31.90 -10.32
N SER A 245 -12.62 -31.48 -9.06
CA SER A 245 -13.14 -32.29 -7.97
C SER A 245 -14.08 -31.43 -7.08
N PRO A 246 -15.34 -31.24 -7.49
CA PRO A 246 -16.31 -30.43 -6.72
C PRO A 246 -16.54 -30.93 -5.29
N ALA A 247 -16.42 -32.22 -5.06
CA ALA A 247 -16.52 -32.82 -3.72
C ALA A 247 -15.39 -32.40 -2.76
N ALA A 248 -14.28 -31.88 -3.27
CA ALA A 248 -13.19 -31.32 -2.46
C ALA A 248 -13.46 -29.89 -1.95
N ALA A 249 -14.60 -29.30 -2.30
CA ALA A 249 -15.01 -27.98 -1.84
C ALA A 249 -15.42 -28.02 -0.36
N THR A 250 -14.43 -27.89 0.53
CA THR A 250 -14.59 -28.12 1.99
C THR A 250 -15.27 -26.97 2.75
N GLY A 251 -15.79 -25.94 2.09
CA GLY A 251 -16.33 -24.74 2.78
C GLY A 251 -15.30 -23.91 3.58
N ARG A 252 -14.02 -24.28 3.52
CA ARG A 252 -12.91 -23.69 4.30
C ARG A 252 -12.21 -22.52 3.60
N GLY A 253 -12.86 -21.88 2.60
CA GLY A 253 -12.27 -20.74 1.89
C GLY A 253 -11.83 -19.60 2.82
N TRP A 254 -12.58 -19.38 3.91
CA TRP A 254 -12.23 -18.39 4.92
C TRP A 254 -10.90 -18.66 5.64
N MET A 255 -10.49 -19.93 5.79
CA MET A 255 -9.20 -20.29 6.42
C MET A 255 -8.03 -19.91 5.52
N PHE A 256 -8.17 -20.12 4.19
CA PHE A 256 -7.19 -19.65 3.21
C PHE A 256 -7.10 -18.12 3.23
N ALA A 257 -8.27 -17.45 3.21
CA ALA A 257 -8.32 -15.98 3.27
C ALA A 257 -7.69 -15.44 4.55
N PHE A 258 -7.95 -16.06 5.70
CA PHE A 258 -7.32 -15.68 6.97
C PHE A 258 -5.80 -15.87 6.94
N GLY A 259 -5.31 -17.06 6.53
CA GLY A 259 -3.86 -17.32 6.45
C GLY A 259 -3.14 -16.36 5.53
N PHE A 260 -3.70 -16.08 4.36
CA PHE A 260 -3.11 -15.13 3.42
C PHE A 260 -3.28 -13.67 3.86
N GLY A 261 -4.36 -13.34 4.57
CA GLY A 261 -4.53 -12.02 5.19
C GLY A 261 -3.39 -11.67 6.15
N LEU A 262 -2.88 -12.64 6.93
CA LEU A 262 -1.70 -12.43 7.79
C LEU A 262 -0.46 -12.04 6.98
N LEU A 263 -0.25 -12.62 5.81
CA LEU A 263 0.88 -12.27 4.94
C LEU A 263 0.70 -10.87 4.34
N HIS A 264 -0.49 -10.58 3.81
CA HIS A 264 -0.78 -9.28 3.16
C HIS A 264 -0.68 -8.10 4.12
N GLY A 265 -1.06 -8.26 5.41
CA GLY A 265 -0.94 -7.20 6.40
C GLY A 265 0.50 -6.80 6.68
N PHE A 266 1.45 -7.73 6.65
CA PHE A 266 2.87 -7.41 6.73
C PHE A 266 3.40 -6.75 5.46
N GLY A 267 2.84 -7.05 4.29
CA GLY A 267 3.27 -6.43 3.03
C GLY A 267 3.01 -4.93 2.94
N PHE A 268 1.96 -4.45 3.62
CA PHE A 268 1.65 -3.02 3.66
C PHE A 268 2.27 -2.28 4.86
N ALA A 269 2.87 -3.01 5.78
CA ALA A 269 3.42 -2.43 7.01
C ALA A 269 4.53 -1.41 6.74
N GLY A 270 5.41 -1.65 5.77
CA GLY A 270 6.44 -0.70 5.35
C GLY A 270 5.83 0.61 4.88
N ALA A 271 4.89 0.54 3.94
CA ALA A 271 4.20 1.71 3.42
C ALA A 271 3.44 2.48 4.53
N LEU A 272 2.84 1.80 5.49
CA LEU A 272 2.09 2.45 6.57
C LEU A 272 3.01 3.16 7.60
N VAL A 273 4.20 2.62 7.85
CA VAL A 273 5.23 3.31 8.67
C VAL A 273 5.75 4.55 7.94
N GLU A 274 5.87 4.49 6.62
CA GLU A 274 6.25 5.62 5.76
C GLU A 274 5.14 6.68 5.69
N VAL A 275 3.87 6.28 5.66
CA VAL A 275 2.70 7.20 5.68
C VAL A 275 2.69 8.07 6.94
N GLY A 276 3.44 7.69 8.00
CA GLY A 276 3.42 8.43 9.25
C GLY A 276 2.08 8.28 9.94
N LEU A 277 1.93 7.25 10.76
CA LEU A 277 0.72 7.07 11.55
C LEU A 277 0.65 8.13 12.65
N PRO A 278 -0.46 8.87 12.78
CA PRO A 278 -0.61 9.87 13.83
C PRO A 278 -0.57 9.18 15.20
N GLN A 279 0.51 9.41 15.96
CA GLN A 279 0.74 8.75 17.25
C GLN A 279 -0.41 8.99 18.24
N ASN A 280 -1.00 10.19 18.20
CA ASN A 280 -2.13 10.60 19.03
C ASN A 280 -3.48 10.02 18.56
N ALA A 281 -3.55 9.44 17.36
CA ALA A 281 -4.77 8.87 16.77
C ALA A 281 -4.51 7.51 16.09
N LEU A 282 -3.41 6.81 16.43
CA LEU A 282 -2.98 5.56 15.82
C LEU A 282 -4.10 4.51 15.76
N GLY A 283 -4.80 4.28 16.87
CA GLY A 283 -5.91 3.32 16.90
C GLY A 283 -7.06 3.70 15.97
N VAL A 284 -7.38 5.00 15.86
CA VAL A 284 -8.41 5.51 14.94
C VAL A 284 -7.96 5.31 13.49
N ALA A 285 -6.72 5.63 13.17
CA ALA A 285 -6.15 5.49 11.84
C ALA A 285 -6.16 4.02 11.37
N LEU A 286 -5.67 3.10 12.21
CA LEU A 286 -5.65 1.66 11.90
C LEU A 286 -7.06 1.07 11.74
N ALA A 287 -7.99 1.40 12.64
CA ALA A 287 -9.38 0.96 12.55
C ALA A 287 -10.07 1.51 11.29
N ALA A 288 -9.86 2.78 10.98
CA ALA A 288 -10.42 3.44 9.81
C ALA A 288 -9.86 2.85 8.51
N PHE A 289 -8.54 2.64 8.43
CA PHE A 289 -7.89 2.01 7.28
C PHE A 289 -8.47 0.61 7.01
N ASN A 290 -8.51 -0.25 8.03
CA ASN A 290 -9.06 -1.60 7.90
C ASN A 290 -10.56 -1.59 7.55
N SER A 291 -11.33 -0.63 8.05
CA SER A 291 -12.72 -0.41 7.61
C SER A 291 -12.80 -0.05 6.13
N GLY A 292 -11.88 0.78 5.64
CA GLY A 292 -11.74 1.11 4.22
C GLY A 292 -11.39 -0.10 3.36
N VAL A 293 -10.44 -0.93 3.81
CA VAL A 293 -10.08 -2.20 3.17
C VAL A 293 -11.31 -3.11 3.04
N GLU A 294 -12.06 -3.30 4.12
CA GLU A 294 -13.28 -4.12 4.12
C GLU A 294 -14.36 -3.57 3.18
N ILE A 295 -14.58 -2.25 3.19
CA ILE A 295 -15.51 -1.59 2.25
C ILE A 295 -15.06 -1.83 0.81
N GLY A 296 -13.78 -1.62 0.49
CA GLY A 296 -13.24 -1.83 -0.86
C GLY A 296 -13.46 -3.27 -1.35
N GLN A 297 -13.15 -4.26 -0.53
CA GLN A 297 -13.37 -5.67 -0.83
C GLN A 297 -14.86 -5.99 -0.96
N ALA A 298 -15.71 -5.51 -0.06
CA ALA A 298 -17.16 -5.72 -0.11
C ALA A 298 -17.78 -5.13 -1.39
N LEU A 299 -17.31 -3.97 -1.86
CA LEU A 299 -17.75 -3.38 -3.12
C LEU A 299 -17.43 -4.30 -4.30
N ILE A 300 -16.24 -4.90 -4.37
CA ILE A 300 -15.87 -5.88 -5.41
C ILE A 300 -16.80 -7.11 -5.32
N VAL A 301 -16.99 -7.65 -4.10
CA VAL A 301 -17.84 -8.82 -3.88
C VAL A 301 -19.29 -8.55 -4.34
N ILE A 302 -19.88 -7.43 -3.91
CA ILE A 302 -21.26 -7.06 -4.25
C ILE A 302 -21.43 -6.82 -5.76
N ALA A 303 -20.43 -6.24 -6.41
CA ALA A 303 -20.48 -5.99 -7.85
C ALA A 303 -20.33 -7.29 -8.68
N VAL A 304 -19.49 -8.22 -8.27
CA VAL A 304 -19.09 -9.37 -9.10
C VAL A 304 -19.86 -10.66 -8.74
N ALA A 305 -20.08 -10.94 -7.44
CA ALA A 305 -20.65 -12.21 -7.01
C ALA A 305 -22.07 -12.50 -7.58
N PRO A 306 -23.01 -11.53 -7.65
CA PRO A 306 -24.33 -11.80 -8.22
C PRO A 306 -24.27 -12.15 -9.72
N ALA A 307 -23.34 -11.51 -10.45
CA ALA A 307 -23.14 -11.78 -11.88
C ALA A 307 -22.57 -13.19 -12.11
N LEU A 308 -21.63 -13.62 -11.28
CA LEU A 308 -21.08 -14.98 -11.31
C LEU A 308 -22.13 -16.03 -10.94
N ALA A 309 -22.93 -15.78 -9.89
CA ALA A 309 -24.01 -16.67 -9.49
C ALA A 309 -25.03 -16.84 -10.61
N LYS A 310 -25.52 -15.73 -11.18
CA LYS A 310 -26.45 -15.78 -12.32
C LYS A 310 -25.86 -16.51 -13.52
N LEU A 311 -24.57 -16.32 -13.82
CA LEU A 311 -23.90 -17.02 -14.90
C LEU A 311 -23.81 -18.54 -14.62
N ALA A 312 -23.59 -18.91 -13.35
CA ALA A 312 -23.53 -20.33 -12.95
C ALA A 312 -24.90 -21.02 -13.15
N ASP A 313 -25.99 -20.33 -12.81
CA ASP A 313 -27.36 -20.85 -12.95
C ASP A 313 -27.80 -20.89 -14.43
N ASP A 314 -27.64 -19.80 -15.18
CA ASP A 314 -28.14 -19.66 -16.55
C ASP A 314 -27.27 -20.42 -17.58
N LYS A 315 -25.93 -20.46 -17.37
CA LYS A 315 -24.95 -20.99 -18.34
C LYS A 315 -23.78 -21.68 -17.65
N PRO A 316 -23.99 -22.88 -17.05
CA PRO A 316 -22.98 -23.54 -16.20
C PRO A 316 -21.68 -23.87 -16.96
N THR A 317 -21.75 -24.23 -18.24
CA THR A 317 -20.55 -24.50 -19.06
C THR A 317 -19.71 -23.24 -19.28
N LEU A 318 -20.36 -22.10 -19.55
CA LEU A 318 -19.70 -20.82 -19.74
C LEU A 318 -19.08 -20.34 -18.41
N HIS A 319 -19.78 -20.52 -17.28
CA HIS A 319 -19.25 -20.24 -15.94
C HIS A 319 -17.98 -21.05 -15.67
N LYS A 320 -18.01 -22.38 -15.89
CA LYS A 320 -16.81 -23.23 -15.70
C LYS A 320 -15.63 -22.78 -16.55
N ASN A 321 -15.86 -22.45 -17.84
CA ASN A 321 -14.82 -21.94 -18.71
C ASN A 321 -14.28 -20.60 -18.25
N LEU A 322 -15.13 -19.68 -17.79
CA LEU A 322 -14.74 -18.39 -17.23
C LEU A 322 -13.84 -18.60 -16.00
N VAL A 323 -14.29 -19.42 -15.03
CA VAL A 323 -13.50 -19.72 -13.82
C VAL A 323 -12.13 -20.30 -14.19
N LYS A 324 -12.10 -21.24 -15.16
CA LYS A 324 -10.85 -21.85 -15.63
C LYS A 324 -9.91 -20.79 -16.22
N ILE A 325 -10.39 -19.98 -17.19
CA ILE A 325 -9.56 -18.98 -17.89
C ILE A 325 -9.08 -17.91 -16.89
N ALA A 326 -9.98 -17.37 -16.05
CA ALA A 326 -9.65 -16.37 -15.06
C ALA A 326 -8.63 -16.89 -14.04
N SER A 327 -8.78 -18.13 -13.57
CA SER A 327 -7.81 -18.74 -12.65
C SER A 327 -6.44 -18.92 -13.29
N PHE A 328 -6.36 -19.30 -14.57
CA PHE A 328 -5.08 -19.34 -15.28
C PHE A 328 -4.45 -17.96 -15.40
N ALA A 329 -5.23 -16.92 -15.76
CA ALA A 329 -4.73 -15.56 -15.88
C ALA A 329 -4.21 -15.03 -14.53
N ILE A 330 -4.98 -15.23 -13.42
CA ILE A 330 -4.58 -14.86 -12.06
C ILE A 330 -3.30 -15.61 -11.65
N GLY A 331 -3.21 -16.91 -11.95
CA GLY A 331 -2.03 -17.72 -11.64
C GLY A 331 -0.78 -17.25 -12.39
N ILE A 332 -0.91 -16.90 -13.67
CA ILE A 332 0.19 -16.36 -14.49
C ILE A 332 0.63 -14.98 -13.93
N ALA A 333 -0.30 -14.10 -13.59
CA ALA A 333 0.02 -12.81 -12.99
C ALA A 333 0.76 -12.99 -11.66
N GLY A 334 0.28 -13.89 -10.79
CA GLY A 334 0.94 -14.21 -9.52
C GLY A 334 2.36 -14.78 -9.71
N LEU A 335 2.58 -15.66 -10.68
CA LEU A 335 3.91 -16.17 -11.00
C LEU A 335 4.83 -15.06 -11.54
N TRP A 336 4.31 -14.19 -12.41
CA TRP A 336 5.08 -13.08 -12.95
C TRP A 336 5.52 -12.13 -11.81
N TRP A 337 4.62 -11.76 -10.89
CA TRP A 337 4.98 -10.94 -9.73
C TRP A 337 5.96 -11.65 -8.80
N PHE A 338 5.81 -12.97 -8.60
CA PHE A 338 6.74 -13.75 -7.79
C PHE A 338 8.17 -13.66 -8.33
N PHE A 339 8.37 -13.87 -9.63
CA PHE A 339 9.70 -13.78 -10.24
C PHE A 339 10.27 -12.36 -10.18
N ASN A 340 9.45 -11.33 -10.44
CA ASN A 340 9.90 -9.94 -10.38
C ASN A 340 10.23 -9.44 -8.95
N ARG A 341 9.73 -10.13 -7.92
CA ARG A 341 10.03 -9.80 -6.52
C ARG A 341 11.19 -10.60 -5.93
N ILE A 342 11.66 -11.62 -6.63
CA ILE A 342 12.84 -12.41 -6.22
C ILE A 342 14.11 -11.96 -6.98
N PHE A 343 13.98 -11.61 -8.25
CA PHE A 343 15.06 -11.23 -9.15
C PHE A 343 14.99 -9.74 -9.51
#